data_28a2a6d69ce9e4446c81513376d0aacd
#
_entry.id   28a2a6d69ce9e4446c81513376d0aacd
#
_cell.length_a   1.000
_cell.length_b   1.000
_cell.length_c   1.000
_cell.angle_alpha   90.00
_cell.angle_beta   90.00
_cell.angle_gamma   90.00
#
_symmetry.space_group_name_H-M   'P 1'
#
loop_
_entity.id
_entity.type
_entity.pdbx_description
1 polymer ?
#
loop_
_entity_poly.entity_id
_entity_poly.type
_entity_poly.pdbx_seq_one_letter_code
_entity_poly.pdbx_strand_id
1 'polypeptide(L)'
;MMQFYRKDLSNEALTELYKKLLLPRMIEEKMLVLLRQGKISKWFSGIGQEAIAVGATMAMQQDEWIMPLHRNLGVFTSRKMPLSKLFMQWQGAQEGYSKGRERSFHFGNSEHHICGMISHLGPQLAIADGVALA
;
A
#
# COMPACT_ATOMS: atom_id res chain seq x y z
N MET A 1 -7.89 30.27 6.60
CA MET A 1 -6.47 29.78 6.65
C MET A 1 -6.48 28.44 7.35
N MET A 2 -5.86 27.41 6.78
CA MET A 2 -5.79 26.09 7.40
C MET A 2 -4.84 26.14 8.60
N GLN A 3 -5.30 25.70 9.76
CA GLN A 3 -4.47 25.63 10.96
C GLN A 3 -3.92 24.21 11.11
N PHE A 4 -2.60 24.11 11.33
CA PHE A 4 -1.92 22.84 11.53
C PHE A 4 -1.52 22.70 12.99
N TYR A 5 -1.99 21.63 13.63
CA TYR A 5 -1.64 21.30 15.01
C TYR A 5 -0.59 20.19 15.01
N ARG A 6 0.62 20.56 15.38
CA ARG A 6 1.76 19.63 15.45
C ARG A 6 1.62 18.60 16.59
N LYS A 7 0.84 18.92 17.64
CA LYS A 7 0.80 18.18 18.91
C LYS A 7 2.22 17.99 19.46
N ASP A 8 2.51 16.82 20.03
CA ASP A 8 3.80 16.50 20.65
C ASP A 8 4.76 15.77 19.69
N LEU A 9 4.53 15.86 18.37
CA LEU A 9 5.39 15.20 17.41
C LEU A 9 6.73 15.93 17.24
N SER A 10 7.83 15.18 17.32
CA SER A 10 9.17 15.68 17.08
C SER A 10 9.41 16.00 15.59
N ASN A 11 10.47 16.76 15.28
CA ASN A 11 10.86 17.01 13.90
C ASN A 11 11.22 15.71 13.14
N GLU A 12 11.85 14.78 13.84
CA GLU A 12 12.24 13.48 13.31
C GLU A 12 11.01 12.66 12.95
N ALA A 13 10.00 12.60 13.84
CA ALA A 13 8.74 11.91 13.59
C ALA A 13 7.98 12.53 12.41
N LEU A 14 7.93 13.84 12.31
CA LEU A 14 7.30 14.55 11.18
C LEU A 14 8.06 14.32 9.88
N THR A 15 9.39 14.30 9.92
CA THR A 15 10.22 14.00 8.73
C THR A 15 10.02 12.58 8.25
N GLU A 16 9.96 11.61 9.16
CA GLU A 16 9.70 10.22 8.81
C GLU A 16 8.29 10.04 8.24
N LEU A 17 7.29 10.65 8.85
CA LEU A 17 5.93 10.65 8.34
C LEU A 17 5.86 11.25 6.92
N TYR A 18 6.53 12.39 6.70
CA TYR A 18 6.59 13.03 5.39
C TYR A 18 7.22 12.11 4.33
N LYS A 19 8.34 11.46 4.64
CA LYS A 19 8.99 10.49 3.73
C LYS A 19 8.05 9.34 3.37
N LYS A 20 7.33 8.81 4.35
CA LYS A 20 6.37 7.72 4.14
C LYS A 20 5.16 8.14 3.31
N LEU A 21 4.73 9.40 3.40
CA LEU A 21 3.67 9.97 2.56
C LEU A 21 4.17 10.29 1.15
N LEU A 22 5.40 10.76 1.02
CA LEU A 22 5.99 11.14 -0.27
C LEU A 22 6.28 9.93 -1.16
N LEU A 23 6.78 8.84 -0.60
CA LEU A 23 7.17 7.66 -1.38
C LEU A 23 6.01 7.08 -2.20
N PRO A 24 4.83 6.76 -1.63
CA PRO A 24 3.72 6.28 -2.44
C PRO A 24 3.27 7.32 -3.48
N ARG A 25 3.28 8.62 -3.17
CA ARG A 25 2.96 9.67 -4.14
C ARG A 25 3.89 9.63 -5.36
N MET A 26 5.19 9.55 -5.15
CA MET A 26 6.18 9.46 -6.24
C MET A 26 5.98 8.20 -7.10
N ILE A 27 5.66 7.07 -6.46
CA ILE A 27 5.36 5.82 -7.18
C ILE A 27 4.09 5.99 -8.01
N GLU A 28 3.02 6.52 -7.44
CA GLU A 28 1.75 6.78 -8.13
C GLU A 28 1.95 7.62 -9.40
N GLU A 29 2.67 8.73 -9.29
CA GLU A 29 2.97 9.60 -10.42
C GLU A 29 3.76 8.86 -11.50
N LYS A 30 4.76 8.05 -11.10
CA LYS A 30 5.52 7.22 -12.02
C LYS A 30 4.66 6.18 -12.73
N MET A 31 3.77 5.52 -11.98
CA MET A 31 2.87 4.49 -12.53
C MET A 31 1.90 5.08 -13.55
N LEU A 32 1.37 6.28 -13.31
CA LEU A 32 0.53 6.98 -14.29
C LEU A 32 1.29 7.32 -15.59
N VAL A 33 2.57 7.65 -15.49
CA VAL A 33 3.43 7.83 -16.69
C VAL A 33 3.60 6.51 -17.44
N LEU A 34 3.91 5.42 -16.72
CA LEU A 34 4.09 4.10 -17.33
C LEU A 34 2.79 3.57 -17.97
N LEU A 35 1.65 3.85 -17.36
CA LEU A 35 0.34 3.53 -17.93
C LEU A 35 0.10 4.27 -19.26
N ARG A 36 0.36 5.57 -19.31
CA ARG A 36 0.24 6.37 -20.56
C ARG A 36 1.19 5.91 -21.65
N GLN A 37 2.35 5.37 -21.26
CA GLN A 37 3.33 4.79 -22.20
C GLN A 37 3.01 3.36 -22.64
N GLY A 38 1.92 2.77 -22.15
CA GLY A 38 1.55 1.38 -22.44
C GLY A 38 2.47 0.33 -21.80
N LYS A 39 3.37 0.72 -20.89
CA LYS A 39 4.31 -0.19 -20.22
C LYS A 39 3.64 -1.03 -19.13
N ILE A 40 2.51 -0.57 -18.63
CA ILE A 40 1.61 -1.32 -17.76
C ILE A 40 0.20 -1.23 -18.33
N SER A 41 -0.59 -2.28 -18.13
CA SER A 41 -1.93 -2.37 -18.72
C SER A 41 -3.03 -1.78 -17.85
N LYS A 42 -2.79 -1.63 -16.54
CA LYS A 42 -3.82 -1.21 -15.57
C LYS A 42 -3.16 -0.63 -14.32
N TRP A 43 -3.73 0.45 -13.82
CA TRP A 43 -3.36 1.06 -12.56
C TRP A 43 -4.58 1.67 -11.88
N PHE A 44 -4.74 1.41 -10.59
CA PHE A 44 -5.77 2.00 -9.76
C PHE A 44 -5.13 3.02 -8.82
N SER A 45 -5.10 4.27 -9.23
CA SER A 45 -4.45 5.31 -8.45
C SER A 45 -5.13 5.55 -7.10
N GLY A 46 -4.31 5.66 -6.07
CA GLY A 46 -4.67 6.06 -4.71
C GLY A 46 -4.23 7.48 -4.36
N ILE A 47 -3.90 8.31 -5.35
CA ILE A 47 -3.49 9.70 -5.11
C ILE A 47 -4.56 10.44 -4.30
N GLY A 48 -4.11 11.06 -3.20
CA GLY A 48 -4.97 11.74 -2.24
C GLY A 48 -5.39 10.89 -1.03
N GLN A 49 -5.14 9.57 -1.06
CA GLN A 49 -5.46 8.63 0.02
C GLN A 49 -4.23 8.22 0.85
N GLU A 50 -3.07 8.81 0.59
CA GLU A 50 -1.80 8.42 1.23
C GLU A 50 -1.85 8.54 2.75
N ALA A 51 -2.47 9.61 3.25
CA ALA A 51 -2.57 9.85 4.69
C ALA A 51 -3.33 8.73 5.43
N ILE A 52 -4.38 8.19 4.81
CA ILE A 52 -5.17 7.08 5.39
C ILE A 52 -4.32 5.81 5.42
N ALA A 53 -3.74 5.43 4.28
CA ALA A 53 -2.98 4.19 4.15
C ALA A 53 -1.72 4.20 5.04
N VAL A 54 -0.96 5.30 4.99
CA VAL A 54 0.28 5.45 5.77
C VAL A 54 -0.02 5.61 7.25
N GLY A 55 -0.98 6.46 7.62
CA GLY A 55 -1.33 6.74 9.01
C GLY A 55 -1.84 5.49 9.73
N ALA A 56 -2.77 4.76 9.13
CA ALA A 56 -3.27 3.50 9.69
C ALA A 56 -2.14 2.49 9.87
N THR A 57 -1.30 2.29 8.85
CA THR A 57 -0.21 1.30 8.92
C THR A 57 0.87 1.69 9.93
N MET A 58 1.16 2.99 10.09
CA MET A 58 2.13 3.45 11.09
C MET A 58 1.63 3.32 12.53
N ALA A 59 0.32 3.33 12.73
CA ALA A 59 -0.30 3.14 14.05
C ALA A 59 -0.33 1.67 14.49
N MET A 60 -0.14 0.73 13.56
CA MET A 60 -0.14 -0.71 13.82
C MET A 60 1.23 -1.24 14.21
N GLN A 61 1.26 -2.33 14.99
CA GLN A 61 2.47 -3.11 15.22
C GLN A 61 2.89 -3.86 13.95
N GLN A 62 4.16 -4.29 13.90
CA GLN A 62 4.70 -4.94 12.70
C GLN A 62 4.12 -6.34 12.46
N ASP A 63 3.68 -7.02 13.52
CA ASP A 63 3.09 -8.36 13.52
C ASP A 63 1.56 -8.37 13.39
N GLU A 64 0.91 -7.21 13.43
CA GLU A 64 -0.53 -7.11 13.20
C GLU A 64 -0.87 -7.24 11.71
N TRP A 65 -1.88 -8.04 11.40
CA TRP A 65 -2.35 -8.24 10.03
C TRP A 65 -3.14 -7.04 9.53
N ILE A 66 -2.89 -6.65 8.29
CA ILE A 66 -3.61 -5.58 7.60
C ILE A 66 -4.21 -6.08 6.29
N MET A 67 -5.43 -5.62 5.99
CA MET A 67 -6.17 -5.96 4.78
C MET A 67 -6.36 -4.71 3.92
N PRO A 68 -5.43 -4.41 2.98
CA PRO A 68 -5.51 -3.23 2.13
C PRO A 68 -6.49 -3.41 0.98
N LEU A 69 -6.83 -2.30 0.34
CA LEU A 69 -7.47 -2.25 -0.97
C LEU A 69 -6.44 -1.92 -2.07
N HIS A 70 -6.86 -2.09 -3.32
CA HIS A 70 -6.04 -1.83 -4.51
C HIS A 70 -5.59 -0.37 -4.70
N ARG A 71 -6.01 0.56 -3.84
CA ARG A 71 -5.58 1.97 -3.82
C ARG A 71 -4.71 2.32 -2.62
N ASN A 72 -4.43 1.36 -1.76
CA ASN A 72 -3.71 1.61 -0.52
C ASN A 72 -2.21 1.33 -0.65
N LEU A 73 -1.56 1.89 -1.68
CA LEU A 73 -0.11 1.74 -1.91
C LEU A 73 0.72 2.06 -0.66
N GLY A 74 0.30 3.05 0.12
CA GLY A 74 0.97 3.44 1.36
C GLY A 74 1.09 2.32 2.40
N VAL A 75 0.21 1.31 2.40
CA VAL A 75 0.33 0.12 3.26
C VAL A 75 1.59 -0.67 2.91
N PHE A 76 1.77 -0.98 1.62
CA PHE A 76 2.89 -1.80 1.13
C PHE A 76 4.23 -1.10 1.34
N THR A 77 4.30 0.20 1.08
CA THR A 77 5.52 1.00 1.31
C THR A 77 5.82 1.20 2.79
N SER A 78 4.82 1.37 3.65
CA SER A 78 5.00 1.52 5.10
C SER A 78 5.41 0.21 5.76
N ARG A 79 4.98 -0.94 5.23
CA ARG A 79 5.46 -2.29 5.62
C ARG A 79 6.83 -2.62 5.02
N LYS A 80 7.49 -1.67 4.36
CA LYS A 80 8.85 -1.79 3.78
C LYS A 80 9.00 -2.93 2.78
N MET A 81 7.95 -3.24 2.03
CA MET A 81 8.04 -4.24 0.97
C MET A 81 9.04 -3.80 -0.10
N PRO A 82 9.89 -4.71 -0.62
CA PRO A 82 10.88 -4.40 -1.65
C PRO A 82 10.24 -3.80 -2.90
N LEU A 83 10.61 -2.55 -3.23
CA LEU A 83 10.03 -1.83 -4.37
C LEU A 83 10.25 -2.56 -5.69
N SER A 84 11.43 -3.14 -5.90
CA SER A 84 11.73 -3.94 -7.10
C SER A 84 10.70 -5.05 -7.30
N LYS A 85 10.36 -5.78 -6.25
CA LYS A 85 9.40 -6.88 -6.30
C LYS A 85 7.97 -6.39 -6.48
N LEU A 86 7.62 -5.23 -5.91
CA LEU A 86 6.35 -4.56 -6.16
C LEU A 86 6.22 -4.14 -7.63
N PHE A 87 7.25 -3.54 -8.22
CA PHE A 87 7.24 -3.19 -9.65
C PHE A 87 7.12 -4.42 -10.55
N MET A 88 7.82 -5.51 -10.23
CA MET A 88 7.67 -6.78 -10.94
C MET A 88 6.23 -7.34 -10.84
N GLN A 89 5.61 -7.23 -9.66
CA GLN A 89 4.21 -7.60 -9.46
C GLN A 89 3.27 -6.79 -10.36
N TRP A 90 3.44 -5.47 -10.40
CA TRP A 90 2.57 -4.60 -11.19
C TRP A 90 2.74 -4.77 -12.70
N GLN A 91 3.91 -5.21 -13.14
CA GLN A 91 4.17 -5.57 -14.53
C GLN A 91 3.68 -6.98 -14.90
N GLY A 92 3.31 -7.79 -13.93
CA GLY A 92 2.92 -9.19 -14.14
C GLY A 92 4.11 -10.09 -14.44
N ALA A 93 5.28 -9.78 -13.90
CA ALA A 93 6.49 -10.58 -14.07
C ALA A 93 6.47 -11.85 -13.21
N GLN A 94 7.23 -12.86 -13.63
CA GLN A 94 7.38 -14.14 -12.92
C GLN A 94 7.98 -13.95 -11.52
N GLU A 95 8.82 -12.95 -11.32
CA GLU A 95 9.48 -12.63 -10.04
C GLU A 95 8.60 -11.82 -9.09
N GLY A 96 7.41 -11.40 -9.54
CA GLY A 96 6.40 -10.75 -8.70
C GLY A 96 5.82 -11.68 -7.65
N TYR A 97 5.08 -11.14 -6.69
CA TYR A 97 4.47 -11.89 -5.58
C TYR A 97 3.51 -12.98 -6.04
N SER A 98 2.76 -12.74 -7.11
CA SER A 98 1.80 -13.69 -7.69
C SER A 98 2.36 -14.51 -8.86
N LYS A 99 3.66 -14.39 -9.14
CA LYS A 99 4.34 -15.07 -10.25
C LYS A 99 3.67 -14.81 -11.60
N GLY A 100 3.22 -13.57 -11.82
CA GLY A 100 2.55 -13.15 -13.05
C GLY A 100 1.09 -13.59 -13.19
N ARG A 101 0.52 -14.31 -12.20
CA ARG A 101 -0.89 -14.79 -12.26
C ARG A 101 -1.88 -13.66 -12.04
N GLU A 102 -1.51 -12.71 -11.17
CA GLU A 102 -2.31 -11.53 -10.83
C GLU A 102 -1.48 -10.26 -11.01
N ARG A 103 -2.16 -9.15 -11.22
CA ARG A 103 -1.55 -7.82 -11.35
C ARG A 103 -2.05 -6.90 -10.27
N SER A 104 -1.51 -5.67 -10.25
CA SER A 104 -1.84 -4.68 -9.25
C SER A 104 -1.61 -5.20 -7.84
N PHE A 105 -2.59 -5.07 -6.95
CA PHE A 105 -2.47 -5.40 -5.53
C PHE A 105 -3.19 -6.69 -5.12
N HIS A 106 -3.58 -7.54 -6.10
CA HIS A 106 -4.26 -8.82 -5.83
C HIS A 106 -3.26 -9.88 -5.36
N PHE A 107 -2.62 -9.63 -4.24
CA PHE A 107 -1.69 -10.55 -3.59
C PHE A 107 -1.62 -10.27 -2.10
N GLY A 108 -1.26 -11.27 -1.33
CA GLY A 108 -0.91 -11.16 0.08
C GLY A 108 0.57 -11.48 0.29
N ASN A 109 1.06 -11.15 1.47
CA ASN A 109 2.41 -11.52 1.89
C ASN A 109 2.45 -11.70 3.41
N SER A 110 2.66 -12.92 3.85
CA SER A 110 2.69 -13.27 5.27
C SER A 110 3.90 -12.68 6.00
N GLU A 111 5.05 -12.57 5.33
CA GLU A 111 6.25 -11.97 5.90
C GLU A 111 6.05 -10.51 6.32
N HIS A 112 5.16 -9.79 5.63
CA HIS A 112 4.82 -8.40 5.92
C HIS A 112 3.44 -8.26 6.59
N HIS A 113 2.82 -9.35 7.01
CA HIS A 113 1.49 -9.39 7.64
C HIS A 113 0.42 -8.67 6.81
N ILE A 114 0.46 -8.85 5.49
CA ILE A 114 -0.53 -8.30 4.56
C ILE A 114 -1.39 -9.43 4.03
N CYS A 115 -2.68 -9.41 4.37
CA CYS A 115 -3.67 -10.29 3.75
C CYS A 115 -3.88 -9.92 2.28
N GLY A 116 -4.13 -10.91 1.46
CA GLY A 116 -4.53 -10.69 0.08
C GLY A 116 -5.83 -9.88 0.00
N MET A 117 -5.93 -9.05 -1.03
CA MET A 117 -7.16 -8.32 -1.28
C MET A 117 -8.01 -8.97 -2.36
N ILE A 118 -9.31 -8.70 -2.31
CA ILE A 118 -10.27 -9.00 -3.36
C ILE A 118 -10.86 -7.70 -3.89
N SER A 119 -11.30 -7.68 -5.15
CA SER A 119 -11.85 -6.47 -5.77
C SER A 119 -13.24 -6.08 -5.24
N HIS A 120 -13.95 -6.98 -4.61
CA HIS A 120 -15.28 -6.73 -4.05
C HIS A 120 -15.16 -5.98 -2.73
N LEU A 121 -15.84 -4.87 -2.60
CA LEU A 121 -15.88 -4.08 -1.38
C LEU A 121 -16.80 -4.77 -0.36
N GLY A 122 -16.35 -4.81 0.90
CA GLY A 122 -17.12 -5.33 2.03
C GLY A 122 -16.70 -6.73 2.52
N PRO A 123 -16.51 -7.76 1.67
CA PRO A 123 -16.14 -9.10 2.13
C PRO A 123 -14.86 -9.16 2.99
N GLN A 124 -13.95 -8.20 2.82
CA GLN A 124 -12.75 -8.09 3.64
C GLN A 124 -13.05 -7.94 5.14
N LEU A 125 -14.19 -7.33 5.50
CA LEU A 125 -14.59 -7.17 6.90
C LEU A 125 -14.81 -8.53 7.57
N ALA A 126 -15.59 -9.40 6.93
CA ALA A 126 -15.85 -10.74 7.45
C ALA A 126 -14.58 -11.61 7.48
N ILE A 127 -13.69 -11.44 6.49
CA ILE A 127 -12.39 -12.13 6.48
C ILE A 127 -11.51 -11.62 7.61
N ALA A 128 -11.50 -10.31 7.87
CA ALA A 128 -10.74 -9.72 8.97
C ALA A 128 -11.23 -10.24 10.34
N ASP A 129 -12.54 -10.35 10.52
CA ASP A 129 -13.14 -10.95 11.73
C ASP A 129 -12.67 -12.40 11.91
N GLY A 130 -12.64 -13.19 10.82
CA GLY A 130 -12.15 -14.56 10.86
C GLY A 130 -10.65 -14.65 11.19
N VAL A 131 -9.83 -13.76 10.64
CA VAL A 131 -8.38 -13.70 10.94
C VAL A 131 -8.16 -13.28 12.40
N ALA A 132 -8.96 -12.35 12.91
CA ALA A 132 -8.85 -11.90 14.31
C ALA A 132 -9.30 -12.95 15.32
N LEU A 133 -10.18 -13.87 14.90
CA LEU A 133 -10.68 -14.96 15.75
C LEU A 133 -9.72 -16.16 15.81
N ALA A 134 -8.89 -16.35 14.79
CA ALA A 134 -7.97 -17.49 14.67
C ALA A 134 -6.69 -17.32 15.48
#